data_3abc166b2126678143299a2b0183be1d
#
_entry.id   3abc166b2126678143299a2b0183be1d
#
_cell.length_a   1.000
_cell.length_b   1.000
_cell.length_c   1.000
_cell.angle_alpha   90.00
_cell.angle_beta   90.00
_cell.angle_gamma   90.00
#
_symmetry.space_group_name_H-M   'P 1'
#
loop_
_entity.id
_entity.type
_entity.pdbx_description
1 polymer ?
#
loop_
_entity_poly.entity_id
_entity_poly.type
_entity_poly.pdbx_seq_one_letter_code
_entity_poly.pdbx_strand_id
1 'polypeptide(L)'
;MRLFEAIIDANHRAIAGDANAGLHPADFADALPVVALTCIDPRLNALFPNALALPADEFIWLRNAGNVITSSMSSTMRSLALACAVKGGREIAIIGHTDCQIAKTPTMKLLEELQALGVDRRRLPDNVADFFGTFISERPNVIKACDFVRQSPLIGPKIPVHGLMIDTETGKLEWVVNGYETWSVPAKPGIIDFAQSSGTAIGSPGSLGDFHYGEMKFPENKIGDAASSPGPAKPASPPPQPTPPPVKAPALPSLKISKPGTPPPIRPTNPRW
;
A
#
# COMPACT_ATOMS: atom_id res chain seq x y z
N MET A 1 -26.60 -12.65 1.19
CA MET A 1 -25.58 -12.13 0.24
C MET A 1 -24.41 -11.64 1.05
N ARG A 2 -23.17 -11.98 0.70
CA ARG A 2 -21.98 -11.52 1.42
C ARG A 2 -21.60 -10.11 0.97
N LEU A 3 -20.78 -9.39 1.74
CA LEU A 3 -20.49 -7.97 1.54
C LEU A 3 -20.04 -7.65 0.09
N PHE A 4 -19.00 -8.30 -0.43
CA PHE A 4 -18.49 -8.00 -1.77
C PHE A 4 -19.41 -8.47 -2.90
N GLU A 5 -20.26 -9.46 -2.68
CA GLU A 5 -21.34 -9.81 -3.61
C GLU A 5 -22.33 -8.65 -3.72
N ALA A 6 -22.69 -8.05 -2.57
CA ALA A 6 -23.59 -6.92 -2.52
C ALA A 6 -22.96 -5.66 -3.14
N ILE A 7 -21.67 -5.38 -2.86
CA ILE A 7 -20.95 -4.24 -3.45
C ILE A 7 -20.95 -4.33 -4.98
N ILE A 8 -20.59 -5.49 -5.55
CA ILE A 8 -20.53 -5.69 -7.00
C ILE A 8 -21.93 -5.55 -7.62
N ASP A 9 -22.96 -6.15 -7.01
CA ASP A 9 -24.35 -6.02 -7.49
C ASP A 9 -24.81 -4.57 -7.45
N ALA A 10 -24.61 -3.87 -6.33
CA ALA A 10 -24.98 -2.46 -6.19
C ALA A 10 -24.24 -1.57 -7.19
N ASN A 11 -22.93 -1.79 -7.41
CA ASN A 11 -22.15 -1.07 -8.42
C ASN A 11 -22.73 -1.25 -9.82
N HIS A 12 -23.02 -2.49 -10.21
CA HIS A 12 -23.58 -2.77 -11.54
C HIS A 12 -24.97 -2.18 -11.73
N ARG A 13 -25.82 -2.23 -10.69
CA ARG A 13 -27.14 -1.57 -10.72
C ARG A 13 -27.03 -0.05 -10.82
N ALA A 14 -26.12 0.56 -10.05
CA ALA A 14 -25.87 2.01 -10.12
C ALA A 14 -25.44 2.46 -11.52
N ILE A 15 -24.52 1.70 -12.16
CA ILE A 15 -24.08 1.97 -13.54
C ILE A 15 -25.25 1.79 -14.53
N ALA A 16 -26.16 0.84 -14.28
CA ALA A 16 -27.36 0.67 -15.07
C ALA A 16 -28.46 1.74 -14.83
N GLY A 17 -28.21 2.71 -13.92
CA GLY A 17 -29.10 3.82 -13.65
C GLY A 17 -30.07 3.63 -12.48
N ASP A 18 -29.86 2.61 -11.65
CA ASP A 18 -30.65 2.41 -10.42
C ASP A 18 -30.20 3.41 -9.33
N ALA A 19 -31.02 4.41 -9.08
CA ALA A 19 -30.76 5.43 -8.06
C ALA A 19 -30.79 4.88 -6.61
N ASN A 20 -31.32 3.68 -6.40
CA ASN A 20 -31.44 3.03 -5.08
C ASN A 20 -30.41 1.92 -4.87
N ALA A 21 -29.32 1.92 -5.64
CA ALA A 21 -28.31 0.86 -5.61
C ALA A 21 -27.39 0.89 -4.38
N GLY A 22 -27.56 1.80 -3.41
CA GLY A 22 -26.75 1.90 -2.19
C GLY A 22 -26.90 0.69 -1.26
N LEU A 23 -25.93 0.54 -0.34
CA LEU A 23 -25.92 -0.48 0.71
C LEU A 23 -26.06 0.18 2.09
N HIS A 24 -26.64 -0.57 3.02
CA HIS A 24 -26.69 -0.16 4.43
C HIS A 24 -25.58 -0.87 5.23
N PRO A 25 -24.63 -0.15 5.83
CA PRO A 25 -23.50 -0.76 6.58
C PRO A 25 -23.96 -1.73 7.66
N ALA A 26 -25.09 -1.43 8.32
CA ALA A 26 -25.65 -2.28 9.39
C ALA A 26 -25.95 -3.71 8.94
N ASP A 27 -26.27 -3.93 7.66
CA ASP A 27 -26.57 -5.26 7.11
C ASP A 27 -25.29 -6.13 6.97
N PHE A 28 -24.10 -5.51 7.08
CA PHE A 28 -22.79 -6.14 6.89
C PHE A 28 -21.83 -5.89 8.06
N ALA A 29 -22.34 -5.60 9.26
CA ALA A 29 -21.53 -5.23 10.42
C ALA A 29 -20.44 -6.27 10.76
N ASP A 30 -20.68 -7.56 10.52
CA ASP A 30 -19.70 -8.63 10.76
C ASP A 30 -18.55 -8.68 9.75
N ALA A 31 -18.72 -8.04 8.56
CA ALA A 31 -17.73 -7.98 7.49
C ALA A 31 -17.01 -6.62 7.42
N LEU A 32 -17.43 -5.66 8.23
CA LEU A 32 -16.87 -4.31 8.29
C LEU A 32 -16.00 -4.10 9.55
N PRO A 33 -15.00 -3.23 9.53
CA PRO A 33 -14.52 -2.48 8.36
C PRO A 33 -13.68 -3.34 7.40
N VAL A 34 -13.67 -2.96 6.13
CA VAL A 34 -12.81 -3.57 5.09
C VAL A 34 -11.45 -2.91 5.08
N VAL A 35 -10.38 -3.70 4.95
CA VAL A 35 -9.03 -3.18 4.65
C VAL A 35 -8.84 -3.15 3.14
N ALA A 36 -8.76 -1.96 2.57
CA ALA A 36 -8.61 -1.79 1.12
C ALA A 36 -7.21 -1.30 0.74
N LEU A 37 -6.49 -2.07 -0.08
CA LEU A 37 -5.25 -1.64 -0.71
C LEU A 37 -5.52 -1.25 -2.17
N THR A 38 -5.16 -0.03 -2.54
CA THR A 38 -5.33 0.48 -3.91
C THR A 38 -4.17 1.36 -4.37
N CYS A 39 -4.22 1.78 -5.63
CA CYS A 39 -3.21 2.66 -6.22
C CYS A 39 -3.27 4.09 -5.64
N ILE A 40 -2.12 4.79 -5.68
CA ILE A 40 -2.01 6.22 -5.36
C ILE A 40 -2.67 7.14 -6.40
N ASP A 41 -3.18 6.60 -7.50
CA ASP A 41 -3.80 7.38 -8.58
C ASP A 41 -4.92 8.28 -8.03
N PRO A 42 -4.84 9.62 -8.25
CA PRO A 42 -5.82 10.56 -7.67
C PRO A 42 -7.23 10.42 -8.26
N ARG A 43 -7.37 9.85 -9.48
CA ARG A 43 -8.69 9.61 -10.09
C ARG A 43 -9.58 8.74 -9.24
N LEU A 44 -8.98 7.80 -8.49
CA LEU A 44 -9.69 6.88 -7.61
C LEU A 44 -10.38 7.57 -6.43
N ASN A 45 -9.93 8.78 -6.03
CA ASN A 45 -10.53 9.50 -4.91
C ASN A 45 -11.98 9.87 -5.15
N ALA A 46 -12.31 10.24 -6.39
CA ALA A 46 -13.67 10.60 -6.78
C ALA A 46 -14.55 9.36 -7.08
N LEU A 47 -13.94 8.24 -7.46
CA LEU A 47 -14.66 7.04 -7.88
C LEU A 47 -15.14 6.18 -6.70
N PHE A 48 -14.29 5.99 -5.69
CA PHE A 48 -14.58 5.01 -4.63
C PHE A 48 -15.85 5.26 -3.82
N PRO A 49 -16.24 6.48 -3.44
CA PRO A 49 -17.47 6.68 -2.69
C PRO A 49 -18.71 6.10 -3.40
N ASN A 50 -18.75 6.26 -4.72
CA ASN A 50 -19.87 5.77 -5.52
C ASN A 50 -19.71 4.31 -5.94
N ALA A 51 -18.50 3.91 -6.33
CA ALA A 51 -18.25 2.56 -6.86
C ALA A 51 -18.43 1.46 -5.81
N LEU A 52 -18.12 1.75 -4.54
CA LEU A 52 -18.21 0.76 -3.45
C LEU A 52 -19.60 0.76 -2.77
N ALA A 53 -20.48 1.71 -3.08
CA ALA A 53 -21.85 1.80 -2.56
C ALA A 53 -21.95 1.84 -1.02
N LEU A 54 -20.85 2.12 -0.33
CA LEU A 54 -20.70 2.23 1.13
C LEU A 54 -19.96 3.50 1.49
N PRO A 55 -20.18 4.08 2.68
CA PRO A 55 -19.42 5.21 3.20
C PRO A 55 -17.91 4.93 3.25
N ALA A 56 -17.08 5.94 3.02
CA ALA A 56 -15.62 5.81 2.98
C ALA A 56 -15.00 5.44 4.33
N ASP A 57 -15.66 5.73 5.44
CA ASP A 57 -15.27 5.40 6.82
C ASP A 57 -15.47 3.92 7.18
N GLU A 58 -16.20 3.15 6.37
CA GLU A 58 -16.28 1.70 6.47
C GLU A 58 -15.05 0.98 5.90
N PHE A 59 -14.10 1.74 5.36
CA PHE A 59 -12.86 1.23 4.78
C PHE A 59 -11.62 1.74 5.51
N ILE A 60 -10.69 0.84 5.80
CA ILE A 60 -9.33 1.18 6.23
C ILE A 60 -8.45 1.23 4.98
N TRP A 61 -8.16 2.44 4.51
CA TRP A 61 -7.47 2.66 3.25
C TRP A 61 -5.95 2.55 3.39
N LEU A 62 -5.34 1.71 2.57
CA LEU A 62 -3.91 1.70 2.27
C LEU A 62 -3.72 2.04 0.79
N ARG A 63 -2.70 2.83 0.49
CA ARG A 63 -2.37 3.22 -0.88
C ARG A 63 -0.88 3.15 -1.14
N ASN A 64 -0.52 2.58 -2.28
CA ASN A 64 0.84 2.60 -2.79
C ASN A 64 0.84 2.67 -4.32
N ALA A 65 2.00 2.81 -4.95
CA ALA A 65 2.12 2.85 -6.40
C ALA A 65 1.69 1.49 -7.00
N GLY A 66 0.55 1.49 -7.73
CA GLY A 66 0.06 0.32 -8.45
C GLY A 66 -0.49 -0.81 -7.58
N ASN A 67 -0.89 -0.57 -6.33
CA ASN A 67 -1.32 -1.62 -5.38
C ASN A 67 -0.34 -2.82 -5.30
N VAL A 68 0.98 -2.52 -5.42
CA VAL A 68 2.05 -3.52 -5.48
C VAL A 68 2.35 -4.12 -4.10
N ILE A 69 2.46 -5.43 -4.05
CA ILE A 69 3.02 -6.19 -2.94
C ILE A 69 4.26 -6.93 -3.46
N THR A 70 5.44 -6.60 -2.95
CA THR A 70 6.71 -7.17 -3.43
C THR A 70 7.06 -8.50 -2.77
N SER A 71 6.53 -8.76 -1.58
CA SER A 71 6.71 -10.04 -0.87
C SER A 71 5.66 -10.23 0.22
N SER A 72 5.50 -11.48 0.70
CA SER A 72 4.59 -11.83 1.80
C SER A 72 4.97 -11.22 3.16
N MET A 73 6.14 -10.58 3.27
CA MET A 73 6.66 -9.93 4.48
C MET A 73 6.98 -8.45 4.26
N SER A 74 6.56 -7.84 3.15
CA SER A 74 6.84 -6.45 2.81
C SER A 74 6.23 -5.46 3.81
N SER A 75 6.60 -4.18 3.72
CA SER A 75 6.02 -3.10 4.54
C SER A 75 4.52 -2.96 4.34
N THR A 76 4.04 -3.15 3.10
CA THR A 76 2.60 -3.18 2.79
C THR A 76 1.90 -4.31 3.52
N MET A 77 2.50 -5.52 3.55
CA MET A 77 1.94 -6.66 4.29
C MET A 77 1.83 -6.39 5.79
N ARG A 78 2.86 -5.78 6.40
CA ARG A 78 2.79 -5.40 7.82
C ARG A 78 1.66 -4.40 8.09
N SER A 79 1.45 -3.45 7.19
CA SER A 79 0.35 -2.49 7.31
C SER A 79 -1.02 -3.16 7.20
N LEU A 80 -1.20 -4.11 6.25
CA LEU A 80 -2.42 -4.91 6.13
C LEU A 80 -2.70 -5.72 7.40
N ALA A 81 -1.67 -6.39 7.95
CA ALA A 81 -1.79 -7.16 9.18
C ALA A 81 -2.19 -6.29 10.38
N LEU A 82 -1.55 -5.12 10.54
CA LEU A 82 -1.89 -4.17 11.61
C LEU A 82 -3.29 -3.58 11.43
N ALA A 83 -3.73 -3.32 10.20
CA ALA A 83 -5.09 -2.88 9.92
C ALA A 83 -6.13 -3.94 10.36
N CYS A 84 -5.87 -5.21 10.11
CA CYS A 84 -6.73 -6.30 10.59
C CYS A 84 -6.66 -6.44 12.11
N ALA A 85 -5.45 -6.51 12.69
CA ALA A 85 -5.28 -6.84 14.10
C ALA A 85 -5.63 -5.69 15.05
N VAL A 86 -5.33 -4.44 14.68
CA VAL A 86 -5.45 -3.25 15.55
C VAL A 86 -6.70 -2.44 15.24
N LYS A 87 -7.06 -2.33 13.95
CA LYS A 87 -8.24 -1.57 13.51
C LYS A 87 -9.47 -2.44 13.29
N GLY A 88 -9.36 -3.76 13.48
CA GLY A 88 -10.47 -4.68 13.39
C GLY A 88 -10.92 -5.02 11.97
N GLY A 89 -10.07 -4.82 10.96
CA GLY A 89 -10.39 -5.17 9.57
C GLY A 89 -10.84 -6.62 9.44
N ARG A 90 -11.99 -6.86 8.81
CA ARG A 90 -12.65 -8.16 8.70
C ARG A 90 -12.38 -8.86 7.39
N GLU A 91 -12.30 -8.10 6.32
CA GLU A 91 -12.02 -8.56 4.96
C GLU A 91 -10.94 -7.69 4.33
N ILE A 92 -10.18 -8.22 3.38
CA ILE A 92 -9.16 -7.48 2.63
C ILE A 92 -9.58 -7.39 1.17
N ALA A 93 -9.52 -6.18 0.59
CA ALA A 93 -9.74 -5.94 -0.82
C ALA A 93 -8.48 -5.34 -1.46
N ILE A 94 -7.94 -6.01 -2.47
CA ILE A 94 -6.90 -5.49 -3.35
C ILE A 94 -7.58 -4.93 -4.59
N ILE A 95 -7.62 -3.61 -4.74
CA ILE A 95 -8.36 -2.95 -5.80
C ILE A 95 -7.39 -2.35 -6.82
N GLY A 96 -7.23 -3.02 -7.95
CA GLY A 96 -6.55 -2.49 -9.12
C GLY A 96 -7.47 -1.59 -9.95
N HIS A 97 -6.91 -0.89 -10.92
CA HIS A 97 -7.69 -0.04 -11.82
C HIS A 97 -7.18 -0.10 -13.24
N THR A 98 -8.03 0.19 -14.22
CA THR A 98 -7.63 0.31 -15.61
C THR A 98 -6.77 1.55 -15.82
N ASP A 99 -5.98 1.56 -16.90
CA ASP A 99 -5.18 2.72 -17.29
C ASP A 99 -4.17 3.17 -16.22
N CYS A 100 -3.56 2.22 -15.50
CA CYS A 100 -2.61 2.52 -14.44
C CYS A 100 -1.29 3.04 -15.00
N GLN A 101 -0.90 4.26 -14.62
CA GLN A 101 0.35 4.87 -15.08
C GLN A 101 1.59 4.06 -14.63
N ILE A 102 1.52 3.38 -13.49
CA ILE A 102 2.61 2.53 -13.00
C ILE A 102 2.81 1.33 -13.93
N ALA A 103 1.70 0.68 -14.38
CA ALA A 103 1.75 -0.41 -15.34
C ALA A 103 2.31 0.03 -16.71
N LYS A 104 2.05 1.27 -17.10
CA LYS A 104 2.51 1.87 -18.37
C LYS A 104 3.95 2.39 -18.34
N THR A 105 4.62 2.33 -17.18
CA THR A 105 5.98 2.84 -17.01
C THR A 105 6.99 1.68 -17.03
N PRO A 106 7.65 1.41 -18.17
CA PRO A 106 8.71 0.40 -18.25
C PRO A 106 9.87 0.74 -17.32
N THR A 107 10.60 -0.27 -16.86
CA THR A 107 11.75 -0.08 -15.95
C THR A 107 12.80 0.90 -16.50
N MET A 108 13.06 0.91 -17.81
CA MET A 108 13.99 1.84 -18.42
C MET A 108 13.51 3.28 -18.28
N LYS A 109 12.24 3.56 -18.57
CA LYS A 109 11.66 4.88 -18.38
C LYS A 109 11.67 5.31 -16.92
N LEU A 110 11.39 4.39 -15.98
CA LEU A 110 11.49 4.68 -14.55
C LEU A 110 12.91 5.12 -14.17
N LEU A 111 13.95 4.45 -14.71
CA LEU A 111 15.34 4.81 -14.45
C LEU A 111 15.69 6.20 -15.01
N GLU A 112 15.21 6.52 -16.20
CA GLU A 112 15.39 7.85 -16.83
C GLU A 112 14.75 8.95 -15.97
N GLU A 113 13.51 8.74 -15.50
CA GLU A 113 12.81 9.70 -14.65
C GLU A 113 13.52 9.86 -13.28
N LEU A 114 13.98 8.76 -12.67
CA LEU A 114 14.76 8.82 -11.43
C LEU A 114 16.08 9.57 -11.61
N GLN A 115 16.77 9.37 -12.74
CA GLN A 115 17.98 10.10 -13.08
C GLN A 115 17.69 11.59 -13.28
N ALA A 116 16.59 11.95 -13.92
CA ALA A 116 16.15 13.34 -14.09
C ALA A 116 15.89 14.03 -12.73
N LEU A 117 15.46 13.27 -11.71
CA LEU A 117 15.33 13.74 -10.34
C LEU A 117 16.67 13.77 -9.56
N GLY A 118 17.79 13.42 -10.19
CA GLY A 118 19.11 13.42 -9.56
C GLY A 118 19.47 12.14 -8.81
N VAL A 119 18.70 11.05 -8.97
CA VAL A 119 19.02 9.76 -8.35
C VAL A 119 20.19 9.10 -9.08
N ASP A 120 21.27 8.80 -8.35
CA ASP A 120 22.41 8.06 -8.91
C ASP A 120 22.06 6.58 -9.07
N ARG A 121 22.14 6.06 -10.31
CA ARG A 121 21.88 4.66 -10.65
C ARG A 121 22.70 3.67 -9.79
N ARG A 122 23.93 4.03 -9.42
CA ARG A 122 24.81 3.19 -8.58
C ARG A 122 24.30 3.00 -7.14
N ARG A 123 23.36 3.81 -6.70
CA ARG A 123 22.71 3.72 -5.38
C ARG A 123 21.42 2.90 -5.41
N LEU A 124 20.95 2.52 -6.59
CA LEU A 124 19.78 1.67 -6.75
C LEU A 124 20.20 0.19 -6.75
N PRO A 125 19.30 -0.71 -6.32
CA PRO A 125 19.53 -2.15 -6.41
C PRO A 125 19.77 -2.59 -7.87
N ASP A 126 20.49 -3.71 -8.04
CA ASP A 126 20.78 -4.28 -9.37
C ASP A 126 19.49 -4.64 -10.10
N ASN A 127 18.58 -5.35 -9.43
CA ASN A 127 17.26 -5.66 -9.96
C ASN A 127 16.23 -4.60 -9.57
N VAL A 128 16.20 -3.51 -10.35
CA VAL A 128 15.27 -2.39 -10.15
C VAL A 128 13.81 -2.83 -10.32
N ALA A 129 13.55 -3.72 -11.29
CA ALA A 129 12.19 -4.19 -11.56
C ALA A 129 11.58 -4.90 -10.34
N ASP A 130 12.30 -5.81 -9.73
CA ASP A 130 11.84 -6.54 -8.53
C ASP A 130 11.76 -5.62 -7.32
N PHE A 131 12.74 -4.71 -7.17
CA PHE A 131 12.75 -3.78 -6.04
C PHE A 131 11.52 -2.88 -6.01
N PHE A 132 11.17 -2.28 -7.16
CA PHE A 132 9.97 -1.44 -7.26
C PHE A 132 8.69 -2.25 -7.50
N GLY A 133 8.81 -3.54 -7.82
CA GLY A 133 7.67 -4.40 -8.15
C GLY A 133 6.98 -3.95 -9.44
N THR A 134 7.74 -3.54 -10.46
CA THR A 134 7.16 -3.09 -11.74
C THR A 134 6.38 -4.22 -12.42
N PHE A 135 5.27 -3.86 -13.05
CA PHE A 135 4.39 -4.79 -13.75
C PHE A 135 3.88 -4.15 -15.05
N ILE A 136 3.40 -4.97 -15.97
CA ILE A 136 2.93 -4.54 -17.29
C ILE A 136 1.42 -4.76 -17.50
N SER A 137 0.75 -5.38 -16.56
CA SER A 137 -0.69 -5.65 -16.63
C SER A 137 -1.31 -5.61 -15.24
N GLU A 138 -2.38 -4.87 -15.12
CA GLU A 138 -3.03 -4.57 -13.83
C GLU A 138 -3.70 -5.81 -13.22
N ARG A 139 -4.44 -6.58 -14.03
CA ARG A 139 -5.18 -7.76 -13.54
C ARG A 139 -4.26 -8.86 -12.98
N PRO A 140 -3.19 -9.30 -13.66
CA PRO A 140 -2.21 -10.22 -13.07
C PRO A 140 -1.52 -9.68 -11.82
N ASN A 141 -1.29 -8.36 -11.74
CA ASN A 141 -0.72 -7.75 -10.54
C ASN A 141 -1.69 -7.86 -9.33
N VAL A 142 -2.98 -7.65 -9.54
CA VAL A 142 -4.00 -7.86 -8.50
C VAL A 142 -4.02 -9.31 -8.03
N ILE A 143 -3.98 -10.29 -8.94
CA ILE A 143 -3.93 -11.72 -8.61
C ILE A 143 -2.69 -12.02 -7.76
N LYS A 144 -1.51 -11.60 -8.23
CA LYS A 144 -0.23 -11.77 -7.52
C LYS A 144 -0.26 -11.14 -6.12
N ALA A 145 -0.83 -9.95 -5.99
CA ALA A 145 -0.97 -9.28 -4.70
C ALA A 145 -1.89 -10.07 -3.75
N CYS A 146 -3.03 -10.57 -4.22
CA CYS A 146 -3.91 -11.44 -3.43
C CYS A 146 -3.20 -12.72 -2.98
N ASP A 147 -2.38 -13.33 -3.86
CA ASP A 147 -1.63 -14.53 -3.52
C ASP A 147 -0.58 -14.25 -2.43
N PHE A 148 0.14 -13.13 -2.50
CA PHE A 148 1.05 -12.72 -1.43
C PHE A 148 0.32 -12.51 -0.09
N VAL A 149 -0.85 -11.89 -0.10
CA VAL A 149 -1.65 -11.67 1.12
C VAL A 149 -2.07 -13.02 1.71
N ARG A 150 -2.60 -13.92 0.89
CA ARG A 150 -3.09 -15.24 1.32
C ARG A 150 -1.99 -16.18 1.80
N GLN A 151 -0.78 -16.07 1.24
CA GLN A 151 0.40 -16.86 1.64
C GLN A 151 1.15 -16.26 2.82
N SER A 152 0.83 -15.04 3.22
CA SER A 152 1.54 -14.36 4.30
C SER A 152 1.20 -14.98 5.67
N PRO A 153 2.20 -15.30 6.48
CA PRO A 153 1.97 -15.74 7.86
C PRO A 153 1.42 -14.62 8.75
N LEU A 154 1.42 -13.37 8.28
CA LEU A 154 0.92 -12.21 9.02
C LEU A 154 -0.61 -12.04 8.91
N ILE A 155 -1.26 -12.71 7.97
CA ILE A 155 -2.70 -12.61 7.74
C ILE A 155 -3.36 -13.92 8.19
N GLY A 156 -4.37 -13.78 9.05
CA GLY A 156 -5.10 -14.94 9.55
C GLY A 156 -5.89 -15.65 8.43
N PRO A 157 -5.93 -17.00 8.44
CA PRO A 157 -6.57 -17.77 7.36
C PRO A 157 -8.09 -17.58 7.28
N LYS A 158 -8.69 -16.94 8.28
CA LYS A 158 -10.13 -16.64 8.32
C LYS A 158 -10.50 -15.30 7.68
N ILE A 159 -9.50 -14.51 7.25
CA ILE A 159 -9.74 -13.20 6.61
C ILE A 159 -9.89 -13.42 5.11
N PRO A 160 -11.08 -13.20 4.52
CA PRO A 160 -11.27 -13.26 3.07
C PRO A 160 -10.40 -12.21 2.37
N VAL A 161 -9.80 -12.60 1.23
CA VAL A 161 -8.94 -11.71 0.42
C VAL A 161 -9.49 -11.64 -0.99
N HIS A 162 -10.01 -10.48 -1.34
CA HIS A 162 -10.63 -10.20 -2.62
C HIS A 162 -9.69 -9.42 -3.54
N GLY A 163 -9.71 -9.75 -4.81
CA GLY A 163 -9.10 -8.97 -5.88
C GLY A 163 -10.17 -8.34 -6.75
N LEU A 164 -10.14 -7.05 -6.93
CA LEU A 164 -11.09 -6.29 -7.75
C LEU A 164 -10.36 -5.45 -8.79
N MET A 165 -11.01 -5.18 -9.90
CA MET A 165 -10.61 -4.15 -10.86
C MET A 165 -11.72 -3.11 -10.94
N ILE A 166 -11.33 -1.83 -10.90
CA ILE A 166 -12.22 -0.71 -11.20
C ILE A 166 -11.84 -0.10 -12.55
N ASP A 167 -12.82 0.09 -13.39
CA ASP A 167 -12.67 0.84 -14.61
C ASP A 167 -12.68 2.34 -14.31
N THR A 168 -11.61 3.05 -14.69
CA THR A 168 -11.45 4.49 -14.36
C THR A 168 -12.36 5.43 -15.13
N GLU A 169 -12.96 4.97 -16.23
CA GLU A 169 -13.88 5.77 -17.04
C GLU A 169 -15.32 5.60 -16.60
N THR A 170 -15.72 4.37 -16.33
CA THR A 170 -17.12 4.03 -16.02
C THR A 170 -17.40 3.88 -14.52
N GLY A 171 -16.36 3.64 -13.70
CA GLY A 171 -16.48 3.28 -12.28
C GLY A 171 -16.94 1.84 -12.05
N LYS A 172 -17.03 1.01 -13.12
CA LYS A 172 -17.46 -0.38 -13.01
C LYS A 172 -16.46 -1.23 -12.25
N LEU A 173 -16.95 -1.98 -11.27
CA LEU A 173 -16.17 -2.96 -10.53
C LEU A 173 -16.32 -4.36 -11.16
N GLU A 174 -15.21 -5.07 -11.24
CA GLU A 174 -15.17 -6.46 -11.66
C GLU A 174 -14.40 -7.31 -10.65
N TRP A 175 -14.87 -8.51 -10.39
CA TRP A 175 -14.13 -9.49 -9.62
C TRP A 175 -12.96 -10.06 -10.41
N VAL A 176 -11.79 -10.11 -9.77
CA VAL A 176 -10.59 -10.79 -10.27
C VAL A 176 -10.31 -12.03 -9.44
N VAL A 177 -10.42 -11.90 -8.11
CA VAL A 177 -10.27 -12.99 -7.15
C VAL A 177 -11.44 -12.91 -6.16
N ASN A 178 -12.28 -13.96 -6.14
CA ASN A 178 -13.32 -14.08 -5.14
C ASN A 178 -12.76 -14.73 -3.87
N GLY A 179 -12.53 -13.93 -2.85
CA GLY A 179 -11.97 -14.38 -1.56
C GLY A 179 -12.86 -15.40 -0.84
N TYR A 180 -14.13 -15.38 -1.10
CA TYR A 180 -15.08 -16.32 -0.50
C TYR A 180 -14.98 -17.74 -1.07
N GLU A 181 -14.69 -17.87 -2.36
CA GLU A 181 -14.52 -19.18 -3.03
C GLU A 181 -13.16 -19.79 -2.69
N THR A 182 -12.13 -18.97 -2.70
CA THR A 182 -10.77 -19.42 -2.41
C THR A 182 -10.52 -19.75 -0.95
N TRP A 183 -11.39 -19.27 -0.05
CA TRP A 183 -11.31 -19.60 1.38
C TRP A 183 -11.61 -21.07 1.69
N SER A 184 -12.38 -21.73 0.88
CA SER A 184 -12.67 -23.16 1.01
C SER A 184 -11.50 -24.09 0.62
N VAL A 185 -10.47 -23.55 -0.03
CA VAL A 185 -9.25 -24.28 -0.37
C VAL A 185 -8.16 -23.97 0.65
N PRO A 186 -7.75 -24.91 1.53
CA PRO A 186 -6.64 -24.66 2.43
C PRO A 186 -5.41 -24.29 1.61
N ALA A 187 -4.80 -23.13 1.94
CA ALA A 187 -3.53 -22.74 1.38
C ALA A 187 -2.55 -23.90 1.58
N LYS A 188 -2.01 -24.49 0.50
CA LYS A 188 -0.91 -25.43 0.64
C LYS A 188 0.16 -24.70 1.46
N PRO A 189 0.65 -25.27 2.58
CA PRO A 189 1.76 -24.66 3.28
C PRO A 189 2.92 -24.60 2.31
N GLY A 190 3.16 -23.43 1.73
CA GLY A 190 4.34 -23.16 0.93
C GLY A 190 5.51 -23.33 1.88
N ILE A 191 6.29 -24.37 1.69
CA ILE A 191 7.63 -24.45 2.27
C ILE A 191 8.32 -23.21 1.71
N ILE A 192 8.53 -22.21 2.57
CA ILE A 192 9.35 -21.05 2.22
C ILE A 192 10.74 -21.60 2.07
N ASP A 193 11.14 -21.83 0.82
CA ASP A 193 12.49 -22.25 0.50
C ASP A 193 13.42 -21.05 0.71
N PHE A 194 13.92 -20.90 1.94
CA PHE A 194 14.96 -19.93 2.31
C PHE A 194 16.31 -20.23 1.65
N ALA A 195 16.39 -21.27 0.82
CA ALA A 195 17.65 -21.81 0.29
C ALA A 195 18.14 -21.18 -1.02
N GLN A 196 17.46 -20.18 -1.61
CA GLN A 196 17.89 -19.64 -2.91
C GLN A 196 18.47 -18.23 -2.91
N SER A 197 18.87 -17.66 -1.77
CA SER A 197 19.52 -16.33 -1.77
C SER A 197 20.93 -16.30 -1.18
N SER A 198 21.60 -17.43 -0.96
CA SER A 198 23.02 -17.41 -0.63
C SER A 198 23.68 -18.71 -1.09
N GLY A 199 24.33 -18.62 -2.26
CA GLY A 199 25.28 -19.67 -2.70
C GLY A 199 26.46 -19.73 -1.75
N THR A 200 26.42 -20.68 -0.81
CA THR A 200 27.62 -21.33 -0.26
C THR A 200 27.16 -22.62 0.41
N ALA A 201 27.64 -23.73 -0.13
CA ALA A 201 27.44 -25.08 0.39
C ALA A 201 28.05 -25.22 1.77
N ILE A 202 27.28 -25.60 2.78
CA ILE A 202 27.80 -26.22 4.02
C ILE A 202 26.88 -27.36 4.42
N GLY A 203 27.53 -28.50 4.66
CA GLY A 203 27.18 -29.85 4.96
C GLY A 203 25.97 -30.17 5.85
N SER A 204 25.44 -31.33 5.55
CA SER A 204 24.68 -32.35 6.30
C SER A 204 23.72 -32.00 7.42
N PRO A 205 22.51 -32.63 7.44
CA PRO A 205 21.47 -32.33 8.41
C PRO A 205 21.73 -33.04 9.75
N GLY A 206 22.00 -32.25 10.77
CA GLY A 206 22.02 -32.67 12.16
C GLY A 206 20.96 -31.92 12.95
N SER A 207 19.96 -32.67 13.45
CA SER A 207 19.15 -32.40 14.64
C SER A 207 18.63 -30.98 14.85
N LEU A 208 17.34 -30.78 14.56
CA LEU A 208 16.53 -29.71 15.14
C LEU A 208 16.38 -29.96 16.65
N GLY A 209 17.22 -29.34 17.44
CA GLY A 209 17.13 -29.27 18.88
C GLY A 209 17.32 -27.84 19.33
N ASP A 210 16.32 -27.35 20.07
CA ASP A 210 16.35 -26.20 20.96
C ASP A 210 16.70 -24.83 20.36
N PHE A 211 15.74 -24.16 19.76
CA PHE A 211 15.74 -22.71 19.71
C PHE A 211 15.36 -22.15 21.08
N HIS A 212 16.38 -21.92 21.92
CA HIS A 212 16.24 -21.11 23.13
C HIS A 212 16.20 -19.63 22.71
N TYR A 213 15.09 -18.97 23.01
CA TYR A 213 14.99 -17.51 22.98
C TYR A 213 15.76 -16.98 24.21
N GLY A 214 17.04 -16.76 24.04
CA GLY A 214 17.92 -16.31 25.10
C GLY A 214 19.14 -15.59 24.55
N GLU A 215 19.19 -14.31 24.82
CA GLU A 215 20.39 -13.48 24.83
C GLU A 215 21.12 -13.25 23.48
N MET A 216 20.60 -12.33 22.68
CA MET A 216 21.49 -11.54 21.83
C MET A 216 22.34 -10.63 22.73
N LYS A 217 23.53 -11.09 23.13
CA LYS A 217 24.55 -10.21 23.68
C LYS A 217 25.07 -9.33 22.55
N PHE A 218 24.70 -8.06 22.62
CA PHE A 218 25.39 -7.05 21.83
C PHE A 218 26.82 -7.00 22.30
N PRO A 219 27.84 -6.99 21.39
CA PRO A 219 29.23 -6.78 21.81
C PRO A 219 29.29 -5.39 22.47
N GLU A 220 29.65 -5.36 23.74
CA GLU A 220 30.00 -4.13 24.44
C GLU A 220 31.28 -3.58 23.80
N ASN A 221 31.14 -2.62 22.90
CA ASN A 221 32.29 -1.81 22.49
C ASN A 221 32.67 -0.93 23.68
N LYS A 222 33.67 -1.36 24.45
CA LYS A 222 34.36 -0.50 25.41
C LYS A 222 35.01 0.64 24.64
N ILE A 223 34.44 1.83 24.80
CA ILE A 223 35.09 3.09 24.41
C ILE A 223 36.19 3.36 25.44
N GLY A 224 37.44 3.19 25.02
CA GLY A 224 38.62 3.52 25.82
C GLY A 224 39.64 2.40 25.76
N ASP A 225 40.56 2.49 24.84
CA ASP A 225 41.97 2.11 24.81
C ASP A 225 42.39 1.91 23.34
N ALA A 226 42.65 2.99 22.65
CA ALA A 226 43.35 2.99 21.39
C ALA A 226 44.73 3.58 21.62
N ALA A 227 45.72 2.68 21.70
CA ALA A 227 47.14 3.04 21.60
C ALA A 227 47.40 3.74 20.27
N SER A 228 48.06 4.87 20.36
CA SER A 228 48.47 5.79 19.31
C SER A 228 49.23 5.09 18.16
N SER A 229 48.69 5.18 16.96
CA SER A 229 49.44 5.08 15.70
C SER A 229 49.27 6.40 14.93
N PRO A 230 50.32 6.99 14.35
CA PRO A 230 50.22 8.28 13.66
C PRO A 230 49.48 8.07 12.35
N GLY A 231 48.30 8.66 12.24
CA GLY A 231 47.47 8.71 11.03
C GLY A 231 48.04 9.66 9.96
N PRO A 232 47.68 9.43 8.69
CA PRO A 232 48.11 10.29 7.58
C PRO A 232 47.48 11.69 7.70
N ALA A 233 48.26 12.69 7.30
CA ALA A 233 47.95 14.11 7.38
C ALA A 233 46.56 14.46 6.79
N LYS A 234 45.82 15.24 7.57
CA LYS A 234 44.52 15.80 7.23
C LYS A 234 44.63 16.69 5.98
N PRO A 235 43.85 16.51 4.94
CA PRO A 235 43.85 17.43 3.82
C PRO A 235 43.34 18.81 4.28
N ALA A 236 43.98 19.85 3.78
CA ALA A 236 43.66 21.24 4.09
C ALA A 236 42.21 21.57 3.72
N SER A 237 41.52 22.28 4.59
CA SER A 237 40.16 22.75 4.36
C SER A 237 40.12 23.66 3.12
N PRO A 238 39.13 23.54 2.25
CA PRO A 238 38.94 24.45 1.12
C PRO A 238 38.67 25.88 1.63
N PRO A 239 39.10 26.92 0.87
CA PRO A 239 38.85 28.31 1.25
C PRO A 239 37.35 28.59 1.31
N PRO A 240 36.90 29.53 2.15
CA PRO A 240 35.51 29.90 2.28
C PRO A 240 34.95 30.45 0.98
N GLN A 241 33.84 29.87 0.52
CA GLN A 241 33.13 30.36 -0.65
C GLN A 241 32.48 31.71 -0.34
N PRO A 242 32.48 32.67 -1.26
CA PRO A 242 31.81 33.95 -1.08
C PRO A 242 30.30 33.73 -0.89
N THR A 243 29.74 34.30 0.17
CA THR A 243 28.32 34.30 0.45
C THR A 243 27.55 34.95 -0.68
N PRO A 244 26.51 34.32 -1.26
CA PRO A 244 25.68 34.94 -2.26
C PRO A 244 24.95 36.17 -1.66
N PRO A 245 24.73 37.24 -2.47
CA PRO A 245 23.99 38.39 -2.02
C PRO A 245 22.57 38.02 -1.60
N PRO A 246 21.95 38.75 -0.62
CA PRO A 246 20.62 38.45 -0.14
C PRO A 246 19.59 38.56 -1.28
N VAL A 247 18.96 37.45 -1.60
CA VAL A 247 17.84 37.41 -2.55
C VAL A 247 16.64 38.06 -1.87
N LYS A 248 16.20 39.23 -2.39
CA LYS A 248 14.92 39.81 -1.98
C LYS A 248 13.80 38.83 -2.31
N ALA A 249 13.14 38.33 -1.26
CA ALA A 249 11.95 37.50 -1.43
C ALA A 249 10.89 38.30 -2.22
N PRO A 250 10.24 37.70 -3.23
CA PRO A 250 9.14 38.34 -3.91
C PRO A 250 8.00 38.54 -2.90
N ALA A 251 7.41 39.74 -2.89
CA ALA A 251 6.26 40.07 -2.09
C ALA A 251 5.08 39.13 -2.48
N LEU A 252 4.61 38.35 -1.53
CA LEU A 252 3.39 37.55 -1.72
C LEU A 252 2.21 38.50 -1.98
N PRO A 253 1.37 38.26 -3.00
CA PRO A 253 0.14 39.01 -3.20
C PRO A 253 -0.78 38.81 -1.98
N SER A 254 -1.26 39.92 -1.42
CA SER A 254 -2.21 39.91 -0.31
C SER A 254 -3.51 39.25 -0.75
N LEU A 255 -3.77 38.05 -0.30
CA LEU A 255 -5.07 37.40 -0.44
C LEU A 255 -6.09 38.19 0.38
N LYS A 256 -7.01 38.88 -0.31
CA LYS A 256 -8.20 39.46 0.31
C LYS A 256 -9.10 38.31 0.77
N ILE A 257 -9.04 37.99 2.07
CA ILE A 257 -9.98 37.08 2.69
C ILE A 257 -11.32 37.82 2.76
N SER A 258 -12.29 37.41 1.95
CA SER A 258 -13.66 37.82 2.07
C SER A 258 -14.21 37.33 3.42
N LYS A 259 -14.83 38.22 4.21
CA LYS A 259 -15.51 37.81 5.45
C LYS A 259 -16.56 36.73 5.12
N PRO A 260 -16.69 35.69 5.94
CA PRO A 260 -17.75 34.70 5.75
C PRO A 260 -19.12 35.40 5.83
N GLY A 261 -19.91 35.20 4.79
CA GLY A 261 -21.28 35.70 4.73
C GLY A 261 -22.11 35.07 5.85
N THR A 262 -23.00 35.88 6.45
CA THR A 262 -23.96 35.44 7.46
C THR A 262 -24.79 34.27 6.91
N PRO A 263 -24.90 33.13 7.63
CA PRO A 263 -25.74 32.04 7.16
C PRO A 263 -27.21 32.46 7.05
N PRO A 264 -27.94 31.95 6.06
CA PRO A 264 -29.34 32.25 5.92
C PRO A 264 -30.17 31.74 7.12
N PRO A 265 -31.27 32.41 7.50
CA PRO A 265 -32.09 32.01 8.63
C PRO A 265 -32.68 30.61 8.41
N ILE A 266 -32.52 29.75 9.42
CA ILE A 266 -33.12 28.41 9.46
C ILE A 266 -34.65 28.57 9.50
N ARG A 267 -35.36 28.08 8.47
CA ARG A 267 -36.80 27.94 8.50
C ARG A 267 -37.20 26.86 9.49
N PRO A 268 -38.16 27.11 10.40
CA PRO A 268 -38.65 26.04 11.29
C PRO A 268 -39.38 24.98 10.45
N THR A 269 -38.91 23.75 10.54
CA THR A 269 -39.59 22.57 10.02
C THR A 269 -40.81 22.29 10.91
N ASN A 270 -41.98 22.42 10.35
CA ASN A 270 -43.23 22.06 10.99
C ASN A 270 -43.30 20.52 11.14
N PRO A 271 -43.52 19.96 12.32
CA PRO A 271 -43.75 18.52 12.46
C PRO A 271 -45.20 18.23 12.04
N ARG A 272 -45.38 17.51 10.96
CA ARG A 272 -46.63 16.83 10.70
C ARG A 272 -46.34 15.36 10.39
N TRP A 273 -46.75 14.54 11.35
CA TRP A 273 -47.20 13.14 11.36
C TRP A 273 -46.23 12.08 10.84
#